data_38a17b1a8870a1ea4056d33e7626c56a
#
_entry.id   38a17b1a8870a1ea4056d33e7626c56a
#
_cell.length_a   1.000
_cell.length_b   1.000
_cell.length_c   1.000
_cell.angle_alpha   90.00
_cell.angle_beta   90.00
_cell.angle_gamma   90.00
#
_symmetry.space_group_name_H-M   'P 1'
#
loop_
_entity.id
_entity.type
_entity.pdbx_description
1 polymer ?
#
loop_
_entity_poly.entity_id
_entity_poly.type
_entity_poly.pdbx_seq_one_letter_code
_entity_poly.pdbx_strand_id
1 'polypeptide(L)'
;PGHRMCAGCGATIAVRAVLRALHEGDQAVIGNATGCLEVSSFMYPYTAWEDSYIHNAFENAGATLSGVETAYKALKKRGRLPEDATFKFITFGGDGGTYDIGIQSLSGAMERGTNYTYVCYDNGAYMNTGTQRSSATPMYADTTTTPVGTQCNGKEQYRKDLAAILAAHDIPYVAQTTYFNGMKDLHTKAEKAIYTEGPAFLNVMA
;
A
#
# COMPACT_ATOMS: atom_id res chain seq x y z
N PRO A 1 5.22 -1.63 -21.86
CA PRO A 1 4.09 -2.52 -21.58
C PRO A 1 3.29 -1.97 -20.43
N GLY A 2 2.06 -2.27 -20.29
CA GLY A 2 1.20 -1.75 -19.24
C GLY A 2 0.84 -2.82 -18.20
N HIS A 3 -0.01 -2.45 -17.26
CA HIS A 3 -0.60 -3.39 -16.31
C HIS A 3 -1.82 -4.11 -16.94
N ARG A 4 -2.24 -5.22 -16.29
CA ARG A 4 -3.41 -6.02 -16.68
C ARG A 4 -4.55 -5.95 -15.65
N MET A 5 -4.65 -4.83 -14.92
CA MET A 5 -5.75 -4.56 -13.99
C MET A 5 -7.07 -4.39 -14.76
N CYS A 6 -8.18 -4.61 -14.07
CA CYS A 6 -9.53 -4.45 -14.64
C CYS A 6 -9.74 -3.03 -15.17
N ALA A 7 -10.53 -2.92 -16.24
CA ALA A 7 -10.93 -1.63 -16.77
C ALA A 7 -11.71 -0.82 -15.70
N GLY A 8 -11.34 0.43 -15.48
CA GLY A 8 -11.95 1.30 -14.47
C GLY A 8 -11.62 0.98 -13.01
N CYS A 9 -10.65 0.10 -12.76
CA CYS A 9 -10.24 -0.22 -11.39
C CYS A 9 -9.66 0.98 -10.66
N GLY A 10 -10.25 1.36 -9.52
CA GLY A 10 -9.82 2.49 -8.69
C GLY A 10 -8.40 2.35 -8.16
N ALA A 11 -7.94 1.12 -7.89
CA ALA A 11 -6.59 0.88 -7.43
C ALA A 11 -5.52 1.37 -8.43
N THR A 12 -5.76 1.23 -9.73
CA THR A 12 -4.82 1.74 -10.75
C THR A 12 -4.75 3.26 -10.77
N ILE A 13 -5.89 3.91 -10.55
CA ILE A 13 -5.99 5.37 -10.47
C ILE A 13 -5.22 5.84 -9.22
N ALA A 14 -5.46 5.20 -8.08
CA ALA A 14 -4.81 5.50 -6.81
C ALA A 14 -3.29 5.37 -6.90
N VAL A 15 -2.78 4.23 -7.39
CA VAL A 15 -1.34 3.98 -7.53
C VAL A 15 -0.67 5.00 -8.44
N ARG A 16 -1.27 5.29 -9.60
CA ARG A 16 -0.73 6.30 -10.52
C ARG A 16 -0.75 7.71 -9.93
N ALA A 17 -1.78 8.06 -9.17
CA ALA A 17 -1.85 9.37 -8.50
C ALA A 17 -0.79 9.50 -7.41
N VAL A 18 -0.53 8.44 -6.65
CA VAL A 18 0.54 8.40 -5.64
C VAL A 18 1.92 8.55 -6.30
N LEU A 19 2.21 7.79 -7.36
CA LEU A 19 3.51 7.87 -8.05
C LEU A 19 3.73 9.22 -8.73
N ARG A 20 2.67 9.90 -9.17
CA ARG A 20 2.76 11.26 -9.72
C ARG A 20 3.05 12.34 -8.66
N ALA A 21 2.99 11.99 -7.38
CA ALA A 21 3.37 12.89 -6.30
C ALA A 21 4.89 12.90 -6.03
N LEU A 22 5.66 12.03 -6.71
CA LEU A 22 7.12 12.12 -6.74
C LEU A 22 7.56 13.38 -7.50
N HIS A 23 8.56 14.08 -6.97
CA HIS A 23 9.13 15.23 -7.64
C HIS A 23 10.04 14.80 -8.79
N GLU A 24 10.25 15.70 -9.73
CA GLU A 24 11.13 15.45 -10.88
C GLU A 24 12.56 15.09 -10.41
N GLY A 25 13.08 13.98 -10.93
CA GLY A 25 14.40 13.47 -10.58
C GLY A 25 14.43 12.52 -9.39
N ASP A 26 13.34 12.37 -8.63
CA ASP A 26 13.29 11.36 -7.57
C ASP A 26 13.21 9.95 -8.15
N GLN A 27 13.86 9.03 -7.46
CA GLN A 27 13.81 7.59 -7.75
C GLN A 27 13.06 6.87 -6.63
N ALA A 28 12.19 5.94 -6.99
CA ALA A 28 11.47 5.14 -6.02
C ALA A 28 12.00 3.70 -5.92
N VAL A 29 11.84 3.12 -4.75
CA VAL A 29 11.96 1.68 -4.53
C VAL A 29 10.58 1.19 -4.06
N ILE A 30 9.96 0.38 -4.89
CA ILE A 30 8.59 -0.06 -4.71
C ILE A 30 8.55 -1.44 -4.07
N GLY A 31 7.91 -1.54 -2.92
CA GLY A 31 7.51 -2.80 -2.31
C GLY A 31 6.05 -3.11 -2.63
N ASN A 32 5.72 -4.35 -2.91
CA ASN A 32 4.33 -4.72 -3.17
C ASN A 32 3.97 -6.04 -2.48
N ALA A 33 2.84 -6.01 -1.78
CA ALA A 33 2.22 -7.20 -1.23
C ALA A 33 1.51 -8.00 -2.33
N THR A 34 1.32 -9.30 -2.11
CA THR A 34 0.54 -10.15 -3.01
C THR A 34 -0.89 -9.63 -3.15
N GLY A 35 -1.37 -9.51 -4.36
CA GLY A 35 -2.72 -9.05 -4.66
C GLY A 35 -2.93 -8.65 -6.11
N CYS A 36 -4.06 -7.99 -6.40
CA CYS A 36 -4.40 -7.58 -7.77
C CYS A 36 -3.30 -6.74 -8.42
N LEU A 37 -2.74 -5.79 -7.70
CA LEU A 37 -1.70 -4.90 -8.26
C LEU A 37 -0.44 -5.68 -8.61
N GLU A 38 0.00 -6.57 -7.73
CA GLU A 38 1.19 -7.37 -7.95
C GLU A 38 1.03 -8.28 -9.17
N VAL A 39 0.04 -9.20 -9.16
CA VAL A 39 -0.15 -10.18 -10.26
C VAL A 39 -0.41 -9.54 -11.62
N SER A 40 -0.94 -8.31 -11.63
CA SER A 40 -1.29 -7.61 -12.87
C SER A 40 -0.20 -6.71 -13.41
N SER A 41 0.86 -6.45 -12.66
CA SER A 41 1.87 -5.44 -13.01
C SER A 41 3.30 -5.95 -13.09
N PHE A 42 3.63 -7.07 -12.40
CA PHE A 42 5.02 -7.55 -12.31
C PHE A 42 5.47 -8.47 -13.44
N MET A 43 4.57 -8.92 -14.30
CA MET A 43 4.77 -10.04 -15.22
C MET A 43 6.03 -9.88 -16.10
N TYR A 44 7.10 -10.54 -15.68
CA TYR A 44 8.35 -10.58 -16.40
C TYR A 44 8.21 -11.29 -17.77
N PRO A 45 8.81 -10.80 -18.85
CA PRO A 45 9.64 -9.59 -18.95
C PRO A 45 8.84 -8.28 -19.17
N TYR A 46 7.53 -8.32 -19.15
CA TYR A 46 6.62 -7.22 -19.48
C TYR A 46 6.09 -6.52 -18.22
N THR A 47 6.99 -6.24 -17.27
CA THR A 47 6.63 -5.47 -16.07
C THR A 47 6.10 -4.09 -16.42
N ALA A 48 5.14 -3.59 -15.62
CA ALA A 48 4.62 -2.24 -15.74
C ALA A 48 5.47 -1.20 -14.98
N TRP A 49 6.45 -1.65 -14.20
CA TRP A 49 7.28 -0.84 -13.34
C TRP A 49 8.58 -0.42 -14.02
N GLU A 50 8.89 0.86 -13.95
CA GLU A 50 10.17 1.44 -14.37
C GLU A 50 11.09 1.64 -13.17
N ASP A 51 10.55 1.86 -11.99
CA ASP A 51 11.28 1.93 -10.73
C ASP A 51 11.76 0.55 -10.25
N SER A 52 12.69 0.56 -9.31
CA SER A 52 13.11 -0.67 -8.61
C SER A 52 11.90 -1.29 -7.89
N TYR A 53 11.60 -2.54 -8.20
CA TYR A 53 10.40 -3.21 -7.71
C TYR A 53 10.75 -4.52 -7.02
N ILE A 54 10.16 -4.74 -5.84
CA ILE A 54 10.26 -6.00 -5.10
C ILE A 54 8.88 -6.47 -4.66
N HIS A 55 8.59 -7.73 -4.93
CA HIS A 55 7.43 -8.43 -4.40
C HIS A 55 7.84 -9.44 -3.34
N ASN A 56 7.06 -9.52 -2.28
CA ASN A 56 7.17 -10.58 -1.28
C ASN A 56 5.77 -11.01 -0.80
N ALA A 57 5.55 -12.33 -0.79
CA ALA A 57 4.29 -12.94 -0.37
C ALA A 57 4.19 -12.99 1.15
N PHE A 58 3.05 -12.94 1.64
CA PHE A 58 1.77 -12.29 1.32
C PHE A 58 1.65 -11.03 2.16
N GLU A 59 2.08 -11.18 3.42
CA GLU A 59 2.04 -10.24 4.51
C GLU A 59 3.32 -9.40 4.63
N ASN A 60 4.39 -9.80 3.94
CA ASN A 60 5.76 -9.36 4.27
C ASN A 60 6.18 -8.03 3.62
N ALA A 61 5.34 -7.39 2.81
CA ALA A 61 5.74 -6.18 2.08
C ALA A 61 6.29 -5.07 3.01
N GLY A 62 5.64 -4.83 4.14
CA GLY A 62 6.09 -3.86 5.14
C GLY A 62 7.46 -4.21 5.72
N ALA A 63 7.66 -5.45 6.14
CA ALA A 63 8.92 -5.93 6.70
C ALA A 63 10.03 -5.95 5.64
N THR A 64 9.71 -6.37 4.41
CA THR A 64 10.68 -6.44 3.30
C THR A 64 11.22 -5.05 2.97
N LEU A 65 10.34 -4.06 2.76
CA LEU A 65 10.80 -2.72 2.41
C LEU A 65 11.48 -2.02 3.60
N SER A 66 11.10 -2.34 4.84
CA SER A 66 11.84 -1.93 6.04
C SER A 66 13.29 -2.45 6.03
N GLY A 67 13.49 -3.70 5.62
CA GLY A 67 14.83 -4.28 5.43
C GLY A 67 15.63 -3.61 4.32
N VAL A 68 15.01 -3.33 3.19
CA VAL A 68 15.64 -2.65 2.04
C VAL A 68 16.07 -1.21 2.42
N GLU A 69 15.22 -0.46 3.10
CA GLU A 69 15.52 0.88 3.59
C GLU A 69 16.69 0.88 4.59
N THR A 70 16.69 -0.10 5.49
CA THR A 70 17.79 -0.29 6.45
C THR A 70 19.10 -0.64 5.74
N ALA A 71 19.05 -1.50 4.72
CA ALA A 71 20.21 -1.84 3.90
C ALA A 71 20.75 -0.62 3.13
N TYR A 72 19.85 0.19 2.56
CA TYR A 72 20.22 1.45 1.91
C TYR A 72 20.98 2.38 2.87
N LYS A 73 20.46 2.61 4.08
CA LYS A 73 21.16 3.41 5.10
C LYS A 73 22.54 2.86 5.44
N ALA A 74 22.63 1.54 5.60
CA ALA A 74 23.91 0.87 5.90
C ALA A 74 24.93 0.98 4.76
N LEU A 75 24.50 0.85 3.51
CA LEU A 75 25.35 1.00 2.34
C LEU A 75 25.83 2.45 2.17
N LYS A 76 24.94 3.42 2.38
CA LYS A 76 25.28 4.85 2.36
C LYS A 76 26.31 5.19 3.43
N LYS A 77 26.10 4.76 4.67
CA LYS A 77 27.05 4.94 5.78
C LYS A 77 28.43 4.32 5.52
N ARG A 78 28.49 3.25 4.73
CA ARG A 78 29.74 2.57 4.34
C ARG A 78 30.40 3.16 3.08
N GLY A 79 29.87 4.25 2.53
CA GLY A 79 30.36 4.87 1.30
C GLY A 79 30.22 3.98 0.06
N ARG A 80 29.29 3.01 0.07
CA ARG A 80 29.05 2.10 -1.05
C ARG A 80 27.95 2.59 -2.00
N LEU A 81 27.32 3.70 -1.69
CA LEU A 81 26.42 4.45 -2.56
C LEU A 81 26.91 5.89 -2.67
N PRO A 82 26.65 6.56 -3.80
CA PRO A 82 26.92 8.01 -3.93
C PRO A 82 26.25 8.80 -2.79
N GLU A 83 26.89 9.87 -2.34
CA GLU A 83 26.35 10.70 -1.25
C GLU A 83 25.03 11.37 -1.62
N ASP A 84 24.88 11.74 -2.89
CA ASP A 84 23.70 12.34 -3.49
C ASP A 84 22.61 11.33 -3.85
N ALA A 85 22.87 10.03 -3.80
CA ALA A 85 21.88 9.01 -4.07
C ALA A 85 20.74 9.09 -3.03
N THR A 86 19.55 9.42 -3.49
CA THR A 86 18.33 9.48 -2.67
C THR A 86 17.24 8.62 -3.30
N PHE A 87 16.53 7.88 -2.45
CA PHE A 87 15.43 7.04 -2.89
C PHE A 87 14.21 7.26 -1.99
N LYS A 88 13.04 7.22 -2.60
CA LYS A 88 11.75 7.17 -1.89
C LYS A 88 11.28 5.73 -1.80
N PHE A 89 11.05 5.24 -0.60
CA PHE A 89 10.59 3.88 -0.35
C PHE A 89 9.07 3.87 -0.22
N ILE A 90 8.38 3.18 -1.13
CA ILE A 90 6.92 3.16 -1.19
C ILE A 90 6.44 1.72 -1.24
N THR A 91 5.62 1.32 -0.29
CA THR A 91 4.98 -0.01 -0.28
C THR A 91 3.52 0.12 -0.68
N PHE A 92 3.06 -0.75 -1.57
CA PHE A 92 1.64 -0.90 -1.90
C PHE A 92 1.10 -2.23 -1.37
N GLY A 93 -0.08 -2.18 -0.76
CA GLY A 93 -0.83 -3.35 -0.34
C GLY A 93 -2.33 -3.15 -0.53
N GLY A 94 -3.06 -4.21 -0.86
CA GLY A 94 -4.52 -4.22 -0.80
C GLY A 94 -5.02 -4.27 0.64
N ASP A 95 -6.32 -4.05 0.83
CA ASP A 95 -6.90 -4.05 2.18
C ASP A 95 -6.73 -5.41 2.90
N GLY A 96 -6.98 -6.53 2.24
CA GLY A 96 -6.75 -7.84 2.83
C GLY A 96 -5.30 -8.07 3.24
N GLY A 97 -4.35 -7.69 2.37
CA GLY A 97 -2.92 -7.77 2.65
C GLY A 97 -2.43 -6.81 3.73
N THR A 98 -3.19 -5.76 4.03
CA THR A 98 -2.80 -4.69 4.97
C THR A 98 -3.54 -4.79 6.30
N TYR A 99 -4.87 -4.88 6.25
CA TYR A 99 -5.74 -4.89 7.45
C TYR A 99 -5.70 -6.20 8.22
N ASP A 100 -5.43 -7.30 7.53
CA ASP A 100 -5.50 -8.65 8.08
C ASP A 100 -4.12 -9.30 8.11
N ILE A 101 -3.74 -9.97 7.03
CA ILE A 101 -2.54 -10.82 7.04
C ILE A 101 -1.23 -10.05 7.25
N GLY A 102 -1.14 -8.81 6.78
CA GLY A 102 0.09 -7.99 6.82
C GLY A 102 0.18 -7.01 7.98
N ILE A 103 -0.83 -6.91 8.83
CA ILE A 103 -0.84 -5.90 9.91
C ILE A 103 0.34 -6.02 10.86
N GLN A 104 0.80 -7.23 11.14
CA GLN A 104 1.97 -7.47 12.00
C GLN A 104 3.25 -6.90 11.40
N SER A 105 3.51 -7.18 10.13
CA SER A 105 4.67 -6.67 9.39
C SER A 105 4.65 -5.14 9.29
N LEU A 106 3.48 -4.58 9.04
CA LEU A 106 3.25 -3.14 8.99
C LEU A 106 3.48 -2.49 10.36
N SER A 107 2.83 -3.00 11.40
CA SER A 107 2.97 -2.51 12.78
C SER A 107 4.44 -2.50 13.23
N GLY A 108 5.16 -3.60 13.00
CA GLY A 108 6.57 -3.69 13.35
C GLY A 108 7.47 -2.74 12.56
N ALA A 109 7.16 -2.46 11.29
CA ALA A 109 7.90 -1.47 10.50
C ALA A 109 7.63 -0.04 10.97
N MET A 110 6.40 0.28 11.35
CA MET A 110 6.02 1.57 11.94
C MET A 110 6.71 1.80 13.28
N GLU A 111 6.69 0.80 14.16
CA GLU A 111 7.34 0.85 15.48
C GLU A 111 8.85 1.07 15.37
N ARG A 112 9.53 0.45 14.38
CA ARG A 112 10.96 0.64 14.14
C ARG A 112 11.32 2.01 13.54
N GLY A 113 10.35 2.85 13.21
CA GLY A 113 10.60 4.16 12.61
C GLY A 113 11.16 4.08 11.19
N THR A 114 10.79 3.06 10.41
CA THR A 114 11.25 2.90 9.03
C THR A 114 10.86 4.10 8.18
N ASN A 115 11.82 4.73 7.52
CA ASN A 115 11.57 5.88 6.66
C ASN A 115 11.00 5.44 5.30
N TYR A 116 9.72 5.19 5.25
CA TYR A 116 8.99 4.77 4.04
C TYR A 116 7.52 5.13 4.11
N THR A 117 6.87 5.16 2.96
CA THR A 117 5.43 5.36 2.84
C THR A 117 4.74 4.03 2.55
N TYR A 118 3.81 3.63 3.41
CA TYR A 118 2.92 2.48 3.14
C TYR A 118 1.58 2.98 2.63
N VAL A 119 1.21 2.55 1.43
CA VAL A 119 -0.05 2.89 0.76
C VAL A 119 -0.96 1.66 0.69
N CYS A 120 -2.09 1.72 1.37
CA CYS A 120 -3.14 0.72 1.21
C CYS A 120 -4.13 1.19 0.14
N TYR A 121 -4.25 0.45 -0.97
CA TYR A 121 -5.35 0.62 -1.92
C TYR A 121 -6.51 -0.25 -1.47
N ASP A 122 -7.47 0.38 -0.82
CA ASP A 122 -8.57 -0.25 -0.12
C ASP A 122 -9.81 -0.35 -1.01
N ASN A 123 -10.11 -1.54 -1.49
CA ASN A 123 -11.29 -1.84 -2.30
C ASN A 123 -12.33 -2.71 -1.55
N GLY A 124 -12.14 -2.91 -0.25
CA GLY A 124 -13.12 -3.50 0.65
C GLY A 124 -13.21 -5.02 0.65
N ALA A 125 -12.31 -5.74 -0.02
CA ALA A 125 -12.25 -7.21 0.03
C ALA A 125 -10.91 -7.75 -0.51
N TYR A 126 -10.63 -9.05 -0.29
CA TYR A 126 -9.61 -9.80 -1.03
C TYR A 126 -10.10 -10.03 -2.47
N MET A 127 -9.94 -9.03 -3.33
CA MET A 127 -10.53 -9.05 -4.68
C MET A 127 -9.85 -10.05 -5.60
N ASN A 128 -8.51 -10.17 -5.53
CA ASN A 128 -7.75 -11.01 -6.45
C ASN A 128 -8.10 -12.50 -6.36
N THR A 129 -8.39 -12.97 -5.16
CA THR A 129 -8.68 -14.39 -4.90
C THR A 129 -10.16 -14.75 -5.06
N GLY A 130 -11.02 -13.79 -5.36
CA GLY A 130 -12.45 -14.02 -5.61
C GLY A 130 -13.38 -13.35 -4.59
N THR A 131 -13.05 -12.13 -4.16
CA THR A 131 -13.92 -11.27 -3.34
C THR A 131 -14.25 -11.87 -1.96
N GLN A 132 -13.25 -12.43 -1.27
CA GLN A 132 -13.42 -12.84 0.13
C GLN A 132 -13.46 -11.59 1.04
N ARG A 133 -14.13 -11.70 2.16
CA ARG A 133 -14.21 -10.63 3.13
C ARG A 133 -12.83 -10.31 3.72
N SER A 134 -12.53 -9.03 3.84
CA SER A 134 -11.42 -8.49 4.66
C SER A 134 -11.97 -7.79 5.90
N SER A 135 -11.08 -7.35 6.79
CA SER A 135 -11.47 -6.46 7.91
C SER A 135 -11.89 -5.06 7.43
N ALA A 136 -11.53 -4.68 6.21
CA ALA A 136 -11.98 -3.43 5.58
C ALA A 136 -13.36 -3.53 4.96
N THR A 137 -13.89 -4.72 4.70
CA THR A 137 -15.22 -4.93 4.14
C THR A 137 -16.27 -4.26 5.02
N PRO A 138 -17.17 -3.44 4.45
CA PRO A 138 -18.25 -2.83 5.21
C PRO A 138 -19.17 -3.87 5.86
N MET A 139 -19.81 -3.45 6.96
CA MET A 139 -20.84 -4.27 7.59
C MET A 139 -22.00 -4.50 6.62
N TYR A 140 -22.54 -5.70 6.60
CA TYR A 140 -23.59 -6.20 5.70
C TYR A 140 -23.21 -6.30 4.22
N ALA A 141 -21.96 -6.07 3.86
CA ALA A 141 -21.53 -6.28 2.49
C ALA A 141 -21.51 -7.77 2.13
N ASP A 142 -21.91 -8.04 0.91
CA ASP A 142 -21.88 -9.36 0.29
C ASP A 142 -20.46 -9.69 -0.18
N THR A 143 -19.96 -10.86 0.20
CA THR A 143 -18.71 -11.43 -0.31
C THR A 143 -18.82 -12.94 -0.44
N THR A 144 -17.87 -13.56 -1.12
CA THR A 144 -17.87 -15.03 -1.27
C THR A 144 -17.77 -15.79 0.05
N THR A 145 -17.25 -15.18 1.10
CA THR A 145 -17.12 -15.78 2.44
C THR A 145 -18.12 -15.22 3.45
N THR A 146 -18.86 -14.18 3.11
CA THR A 146 -19.96 -13.62 3.89
C THR A 146 -21.12 -13.27 2.96
N PRO A 147 -21.83 -14.28 2.45
CA PRO A 147 -22.90 -14.06 1.47
C PRO A 147 -24.13 -13.40 2.09
N VAL A 148 -24.86 -12.63 1.28
CA VAL A 148 -26.17 -12.07 1.63
C VAL A 148 -27.26 -12.98 1.02
N GLY A 149 -28.25 -13.33 1.83
CA GLY A 149 -29.38 -14.17 1.41
C GLY A 149 -30.44 -14.28 2.48
N THR A 150 -31.37 -15.20 2.30
CA THR A 150 -32.49 -15.39 3.25
C THR A 150 -32.05 -15.91 4.63
N GLN A 151 -30.86 -16.45 4.75
CA GLN A 151 -30.30 -17.03 5.97
C GLN A 151 -29.03 -16.30 6.46
N CYS A 152 -28.49 -15.37 5.69
CA CYS A 152 -27.20 -14.71 5.96
C CYS A 152 -27.32 -13.22 5.66
N ASN A 153 -26.69 -12.40 6.49
CA ASN A 153 -26.78 -10.92 6.42
C ASN A 153 -25.52 -10.27 5.85
N GLY A 154 -24.65 -11.04 5.19
CA GLY A 154 -23.35 -10.52 4.79
C GLY A 154 -22.37 -10.46 5.96
N LYS A 155 -21.40 -9.57 5.90
CA LYS A 155 -20.43 -9.39 6.99
C LYS A 155 -21.07 -8.73 8.21
N GLU A 156 -21.01 -9.38 9.36
CA GLU A 156 -21.64 -8.91 10.60
C GLU A 156 -20.72 -8.05 11.49
N GLN A 157 -19.40 -8.05 11.21
CA GLN A 157 -18.43 -7.28 11.98
C GLN A 157 -18.25 -5.87 11.40
N TYR A 158 -18.00 -4.90 12.28
CA TYR A 158 -17.63 -3.55 11.87
C TYR A 158 -16.32 -3.55 11.05
N ARG A 159 -16.21 -2.56 10.18
CA ARG A 159 -14.95 -2.28 9.50
C ARG A 159 -13.88 -1.89 10.53
N LYS A 160 -12.69 -2.50 10.41
CA LYS A 160 -11.55 -2.13 11.25
C LYS A 160 -11.08 -0.71 10.89
N ASP A 161 -10.85 0.13 11.88
CA ASP A 161 -10.26 1.45 11.68
C ASP A 161 -8.72 1.36 11.70
N LEU A 162 -8.15 1.03 10.54
CA LEU A 162 -6.70 0.87 10.44
C LEU A 162 -5.98 2.21 10.58
N ALA A 163 -6.56 3.32 10.14
CA ALA A 163 -5.94 4.62 10.31
C ALA A 163 -5.79 5.00 11.78
N ALA A 164 -6.80 4.75 12.61
CA ALA A 164 -6.70 4.94 14.05
C ALA A 164 -5.66 4.01 14.71
N ILE A 165 -5.58 2.74 14.27
CA ILE A 165 -4.58 1.79 14.74
C ILE A 165 -3.17 2.29 14.41
N LEU A 166 -2.94 2.78 13.20
CA LEU A 166 -1.63 3.30 12.77
C LEU A 166 -1.29 4.64 13.45
N ALA A 167 -2.30 5.49 13.70
CA ALA A 167 -2.12 6.70 14.48
C ALA A 167 -1.67 6.43 15.92
N ALA A 168 -2.13 5.32 16.52
CA ALA A 168 -1.70 4.88 17.85
C ALA A 168 -0.23 4.42 17.93
N HIS A 169 0.48 4.32 16.80
CA HIS A 169 1.94 4.11 16.77
C HIS A 169 2.73 5.41 16.87
N ASP A 170 2.07 6.56 17.01
CA ASP A 170 2.69 7.90 17.05
C ASP A 170 3.62 8.18 15.86
N ILE A 171 3.29 7.61 14.69
CA ILE A 171 4.07 7.84 13.48
C ILE A 171 3.82 9.25 12.92
N PRO A 172 4.80 9.85 12.21
CA PRO A 172 4.73 11.24 11.76
C PRO A 172 3.55 11.57 10.84
N TYR A 173 3.06 10.60 10.06
CA TYR A 173 1.97 10.85 9.13
C TYR A 173 1.03 9.67 8.96
N VAL A 174 -0.26 9.92 9.16
CA VAL A 174 -1.36 8.99 8.86
C VAL A 174 -2.47 9.75 8.16
N ALA A 175 -2.94 9.25 7.02
CA ALA A 175 -4.07 9.87 6.33
C ALA A 175 -4.98 8.84 5.64
N GLN A 176 -6.23 9.24 5.45
CA GLN A 176 -7.18 8.56 4.58
C GLN A 176 -7.59 9.48 3.44
N THR A 177 -7.83 8.91 2.25
CA THR A 177 -8.23 9.66 1.07
C THR A 177 -8.94 8.76 0.07
N THR A 178 -9.36 9.34 -1.03
CA THR A 178 -9.92 8.64 -2.19
C THR A 178 -9.56 9.40 -3.46
N TYR A 179 -9.67 8.75 -4.61
CA TYR A 179 -9.43 9.37 -5.92
C TYR A 179 -10.64 10.17 -6.45
N PHE A 180 -11.77 10.12 -5.78
CA PHE A 180 -12.93 10.91 -6.14
C PHE A 180 -12.68 12.42 -5.98
N ASN A 181 -13.50 13.24 -6.62
CA ASN A 181 -13.41 14.70 -6.55
C ASN A 181 -12.09 15.30 -7.06
N GLY A 182 -11.61 14.80 -8.20
CA GLY A 182 -10.51 15.41 -8.95
C GLY A 182 -9.11 15.10 -8.45
N MET A 183 -8.95 14.11 -7.59
CA MET A 183 -7.66 13.60 -7.10
C MET A 183 -6.78 14.60 -6.33
N LYS A 184 -7.20 15.85 -6.13
CA LYS A 184 -6.39 16.88 -5.48
C LYS A 184 -6.01 16.50 -4.04
N ASP A 185 -6.98 15.99 -3.28
CA ASP A 185 -6.76 15.56 -1.90
C ASP A 185 -5.79 14.37 -1.85
N LEU A 186 -5.99 13.38 -2.72
CA LEU A 186 -5.10 12.23 -2.83
C LEU A 186 -3.67 12.65 -3.17
N HIS A 187 -3.48 13.50 -4.17
CA HIS A 187 -2.15 13.96 -4.56
C HIS A 187 -1.45 14.71 -3.42
N THR A 188 -2.14 15.66 -2.79
CA THR A 188 -1.58 16.44 -1.67
C THR A 188 -1.20 15.54 -0.48
N LYS A 189 -2.03 14.55 -0.14
CA LYS A 189 -1.75 13.60 0.94
C LYS A 189 -0.65 12.63 0.59
N ALA A 190 -0.58 12.18 -0.65
CA ALA A 190 0.49 11.31 -1.14
C ALA A 190 1.85 12.03 -1.12
N GLU A 191 1.91 13.26 -1.59
CA GLU A 191 3.11 14.08 -1.53
C GLU A 191 3.57 14.26 -0.09
N LYS A 192 2.69 14.66 0.82
CA LYS A 192 3.01 14.77 2.25
C LYS A 192 3.53 13.46 2.83
N ALA A 193 2.89 12.33 2.50
CA ALA A 193 3.32 11.02 2.97
C ALA A 193 4.73 10.66 2.49
N ILE A 194 5.02 10.87 1.19
CA ILE A 194 6.30 10.53 0.56
C ILE A 194 7.46 11.38 1.09
N TYR A 195 7.19 12.65 1.43
CA TYR A 195 8.22 13.60 1.88
C TYR A 195 8.26 13.80 3.39
N THR A 196 7.44 13.09 4.15
CA THR A 196 7.54 13.03 5.60
C THR A 196 8.77 12.19 6.00
N GLU A 197 9.62 12.70 6.88
CA GLU A 197 10.68 11.90 7.48
C GLU A 197 10.10 10.91 8.49
N GLY A 198 10.48 9.65 8.36
CA GLY A 198 9.96 8.55 9.16
C GLY A 198 8.83 7.79 8.49
N PRO A 199 8.14 6.92 9.23
CA PRO A 199 7.07 6.11 8.69
C PRO A 199 5.82 6.95 8.37
N ALA A 200 5.25 6.71 7.20
CA ALA A 200 4.00 7.32 6.78
C ALA A 200 3.00 6.26 6.30
N PHE A 201 1.75 6.44 6.63
CA PHE A 201 0.67 5.56 6.20
C PHE A 201 -0.43 6.32 5.46
N LEU A 202 -0.81 5.83 4.30
CA LEU A 202 -1.88 6.39 3.48
C LEU A 202 -2.90 5.31 3.12
N ASN A 203 -4.13 5.44 3.58
CA ASN A 203 -5.24 4.59 3.17
C ASN A 203 -6.01 5.26 2.03
N VAL A 204 -6.01 4.64 0.86
CA VAL A 204 -6.71 5.14 -0.33
C VAL A 204 -7.91 4.26 -0.62
N MET A 205 -9.10 4.76 -0.38
CA MET A 205 -10.35 4.08 -0.75
C MET A 205 -10.49 4.11 -2.27
N ALA A 206 -10.50 2.90 -2.90
CA ALA A 206 -10.37 2.70 -4.33
C ALA A 206 -11.50 1.86 -4.96
#